data_258c6f1fa1307431267e2160871e0b09
#
_entry.id   258c6f1fa1307431267e2160871e0b09
#
_cell.length_a   1.000
_cell.length_b   1.000
_cell.length_c   1.000
_cell.angle_alpha   90.00
_cell.angle_beta   90.00
_cell.angle_gamma   90.00
#
_symmetry.space_group_name_H-M   'P 1'
#
loop_
_entity.id
_entity.type
_entity.pdbx_description
1 polymer ?
#
loop_
_entity_poly.entity_id
_entity_poly.type
_entity_poly.pdbx_seq_one_letter_code
_entity_poly.pdbx_strand_id
1 'polypeptide(L)'
;MDRSYLEWAGGVMKPDMKKALKKIDTKDWKKISVEFGRNVLEVLVPSTCIELSMKEVPALSDPGAAFEKAFSNPVGSPPLEEIIRKKSKRPEELSVAIAVSDITRPVPYKGENGILLPVLRRLETSGVRKQNIKIIVATGMHRSSTYEEKVEMYGKEIVEQFAILDHDCENNDLLESIGKTKRGTDVYVNRDFYFSDLKIATGLVESHFMTGISGGRKSVCPGLVDVKTIQKFHGPGYLEDTHATNLILEGNPCHEEALEVAKAVGVDFIVNVNLDRQLRLTQIFTGDLVQAHMKAYEMIKGYAEIPVDREFDIVLTHGGYVGRDHYQTAKAGVGALPVVKQGGIIIIAANNRDPLEPIGSIEYKTLIHLLKIQGPDRYLGLIQSPHWQFTKDQWEPEVWGKVVRKVGEQGLIYCTIEISREDHCLLPGVCGLDLLKGKRKTPTPEKAQEMVQNSVLLAIRCYREKGIEPSMAFIREGPYAVPILKKFGN
;
A
#
# COMPACT_ATOMS: atom_id res chain seq x y z
N MET A 1 -15.59 -16.50 27.99
CA MET A 1 -16.11 -16.72 26.64
C MET A 1 -15.78 -18.15 26.25
N ASP A 2 -16.77 -18.92 25.96
CA ASP A 2 -16.65 -20.37 25.72
C ASP A 2 -15.87 -20.64 24.44
N ARG A 3 -14.72 -21.32 24.56
CA ARG A 3 -13.77 -21.64 23.46
C ARG A 3 -14.26 -22.77 22.55
N SER A 4 -15.46 -23.30 22.76
CA SER A 4 -15.91 -24.56 22.15
C SER A 4 -16.35 -24.48 20.68
N TYR A 5 -16.50 -23.29 20.09
CA TYR A 5 -17.12 -23.13 18.77
C TYR A 5 -16.14 -22.99 17.60
N LEU A 6 -14.84 -22.81 17.86
CA LEU A 6 -13.81 -22.67 16.82
C LEU A 6 -12.57 -23.53 17.09
N GLU A 7 -12.74 -24.71 17.69
CA GLU A 7 -11.65 -25.69 17.75
C GLU A 7 -11.37 -26.26 16.35
N TRP A 8 -10.57 -25.53 15.60
CA TRP A 8 -9.89 -25.98 14.39
C TRP A 8 -8.61 -26.72 14.80
N ALA A 9 -8.75 -27.85 15.49
CA ALA A 9 -7.61 -28.75 15.69
C ALA A 9 -7.25 -29.35 14.32
N GLY A 10 -6.15 -28.87 13.72
CA GLY A 10 -5.46 -29.56 12.63
C GLY A 10 -5.92 -29.27 11.19
N GLY A 11 -6.36 -28.04 10.86
CA GLY A 11 -6.36 -27.57 9.45
C GLY A 11 -7.29 -28.26 8.44
N VAL A 12 -8.33 -28.98 8.87
CA VAL A 12 -9.31 -29.60 7.97
C VAL A 12 -10.73 -29.31 8.41
N MET A 13 -11.52 -28.69 7.55
CA MET A 13 -12.94 -28.45 7.80
C MET A 13 -13.66 -29.77 8.11
N LYS A 14 -14.29 -29.88 9.29
CA LYS A 14 -15.07 -31.08 9.66
C LYS A 14 -16.19 -31.31 8.62
N PRO A 15 -16.50 -32.59 8.27
CA PRO A 15 -17.53 -32.93 7.28
C PRO A 15 -18.91 -32.29 7.55
N ASP A 16 -19.27 -32.14 8.83
CA ASP A 16 -20.54 -31.53 9.24
C ASP A 16 -20.63 -30.04 8.92
N MET A 17 -19.51 -29.30 8.93
CA MET A 17 -19.48 -27.90 8.55
C MET A 17 -19.72 -27.71 7.05
N LYS A 18 -19.15 -28.59 6.21
CA LYS A 18 -19.41 -28.60 4.75
C LYS A 18 -20.89 -28.84 4.39
N LYS A 19 -21.55 -29.69 5.19
CA LYS A 19 -22.99 -29.98 4.99
C LYS A 19 -23.87 -28.83 5.42
N ALA A 20 -23.44 -28.08 6.41
CA ALA A 20 -24.18 -26.96 6.97
C ALA A 20 -24.06 -25.66 6.16
N LEU A 21 -22.92 -25.40 5.48
CA LEU A 21 -22.80 -24.26 4.55
C LEU A 21 -23.82 -24.34 3.40
N LYS A 22 -24.23 -25.55 3.00
CA LYS A 22 -25.26 -25.76 1.96
C LYS A 22 -26.69 -25.39 2.39
N LYS A 23 -26.96 -25.14 3.66
CA LYS A 23 -28.32 -24.88 4.19
C LYS A 23 -28.65 -23.39 4.28
N ILE A 24 -27.71 -22.49 3.97
CA ILE A 24 -27.99 -21.04 3.95
C ILE A 24 -28.75 -20.74 2.67
N ASP A 25 -29.99 -20.25 2.79
CA ASP A 25 -30.75 -19.75 1.65
C ASP A 25 -30.14 -18.44 1.15
N THR A 26 -29.77 -18.42 -0.13
CA THR A 26 -29.15 -17.27 -0.79
C THR A 26 -30.04 -16.65 -1.87
N LYS A 27 -31.35 -17.00 -1.91
CA LYS A 27 -32.25 -16.52 -2.96
C LYS A 27 -32.37 -15.00 -3.01
N ASP A 28 -32.34 -14.35 -1.84
CA ASP A 28 -32.45 -12.90 -1.70
C ASP A 28 -31.08 -12.21 -1.58
N TRP A 29 -30.00 -12.90 -1.99
CA TRP A 29 -28.66 -12.32 -1.95
C TRP A 29 -28.37 -11.56 -3.23
N LYS A 30 -27.56 -10.51 -3.12
CA LYS A 30 -27.03 -9.76 -4.26
C LYS A 30 -25.63 -10.23 -4.63
N LYS A 31 -25.28 -10.03 -5.88
CA LYS A 31 -23.96 -10.30 -6.41
C LYS A 31 -23.10 -9.04 -6.31
N ILE A 32 -21.87 -9.22 -5.88
CA ILE A 32 -20.82 -8.18 -5.86
C ILE A 32 -19.59 -8.67 -6.61
N SER A 33 -18.83 -7.73 -7.14
CA SER A 33 -17.58 -8.00 -7.87
C SER A 33 -16.38 -7.68 -6.96
N VAL A 34 -15.59 -8.70 -6.61
CA VAL A 34 -14.42 -8.60 -5.73
C VAL A 34 -13.15 -8.72 -6.57
N GLU A 35 -12.28 -7.72 -6.54
CA GLU A 35 -11.00 -7.77 -7.25
C GLU A 35 -10.06 -8.83 -6.64
N PHE A 36 -9.37 -9.58 -7.50
CA PHE A 36 -8.47 -10.66 -7.12
C PHE A 36 -7.23 -10.65 -8.04
N GLY A 37 -6.32 -9.75 -7.76
CA GLY A 37 -5.22 -9.45 -8.66
C GLY A 37 -5.71 -8.84 -9.97
N ARG A 38 -5.48 -9.53 -11.10
CA ARG A 38 -6.01 -9.13 -12.42
C ARG A 38 -7.38 -9.70 -12.74
N ASN A 39 -7.91 -10.55 -11.87
CA ASN A 39 -9.21 -11.19 -12.04
C ASN A 39 -10.27 -10.50 -11.17
N VAL A 40 -11.52 -10.77 -11.49
CA VAL A 40 -12.68 -10.36 -10.70
C VAL A 40 -13.47 -11.60 -10.33
N LEU A 41 -13.82 -11.73 -9.04
CA LEU A 41 -14.62 -12.81 -8.51
C LEU A 41 -16.05 -12.33 -8.29
N GLU A 42 -17.04 -13.08 -8.74
CA GLU A 42 -18.43 -12.80 -8.49
C GLU A 42 -18.89 -13.53 -7.22
N VAL A 43 -19.22 -12.78 -6.17
CA VAL A 43 -19.55 -13.31 -4.84
C VAL A 43 -20.95 -12.89 -4.44
N LEU A 44 -21.73 -13.83 -3.92
CA LEU A 44 -23.05 -13.56 -3.34
C LEU A 44 -22.92 -13.11 -1.89
N VAL A 45 -23.58 -12.02 -1.55
CA VAL A 45 -23.66 -11.48 -0.20
C VAL A 45 -25.12 -11.14 0.15
N PRO A 46 -25.50 -11.08 1.44
CA PRO A 46 -26.84 -10.65 1.81
C PRO A 46 -27.22 -9.31 1.17
N SER A 47 -28.48 -9.15 0.76
CA SER A 47 -28.95 -7.88 0.16
C SER A 47 -28.76 -6.69 1.09
N THR A 48 -28.70 -6.93 2.39
CA THR A 48 -28.40 -5.93 3.44
C THR A 48 -26.92 -5.55 3.52
N CYS A 49 -26.02 -6.23 2.81
CA CYS A 49 -24.59 -5.89 2.77
C CYS A 49 -24.42 -4.46 2.23
N ILE A 50 -23.69 -3.62 2.97
CA ILE A 50 -23.42 -2.24 2.55
C ILE A 50 -22.12 -2.23 1.75
N GLU A 51 -22.15 -1.69 0.54
CA GLU A 51 -20.95 -1.43 -0.25
C GLU A 51 -20.36 -0.08 0.13
N LEU A 52 -19.14 -0.11 0.64
CA LEU A 52 -18.35 1.06 0.97
C LEU A 52 -17.45 1.34 -0.23
N SER A 53 -17.79 2.36 -0.99
CA SER A 53 -17.13 2.71 -2.25
C SER A 53 -16.64 4.15 -2.23
N MET A 54 -15.47 4.36 -2.79
CA MET A 54 -14.94 5.68 -3.06
C MET A 54 -15.84 6.42 -4.06
N LYS A 55 -15.81 7.75 -4.04
CA LYS A 55 -16.47 8.52 -5.08
C LYS A 55 -15.72 8.34 -6.40
N GLU A 56 -16.46 8.18 -7.48
CA GLU A 56 -15.86 8.10 -8.81
C GLU A 56 -15.24 9.44 -9.22
N VAL A 57 -14.03 9.38 -9.74
CA VAL A 57 -13.33 10.51 -10.35
C VAL A 57 -13.09 10.15 -11.81
N PRO A 58 -13.54 10.97 -12.76
CA PRO A 58 -13.38 10.67 -14.18
C PRO A 58 -11.90 10.67 -14.57
N ALA A 59 -11.52 9.73 -15.42
CA ALA A 59 -10.20 9.73 -16.04
C ALA A 59 -10.02 10.97 -16.91
N LEU A 60 -8.78 11.45 -17.00
CA LEU A 60 -8.43 12.55 -17.90
C LEU A 60 -8.70 12.11 -19.36
N SER A 61 -9.43 12.93 -20.09
CA SER A 61 -9.71 12.70 -21.52
C SER A 61 -8.46 12.89 -22.40
N ASP A 62 -7.59 13.81 -22.00
CA ASP A 62 -6.31 14.11 -22.65
C ASP A 62 -5.22 14.30 -21.59
N PRO A 63 -4.51 13.21 -21.21
CA PRO A 63 -3.41 13.28 -20.26
C PRO A 63 -2.26 14.18 -20.71
N GLY A 64 -1.96 14.23 -22.01
CA GLY A 64 -0.90 15.08 -22.56
C GLY A 64 -1.19 16.57 -22.32
N ALA A 65 -2.38 17.04 -22.69
CA ALA A 65 -2.79 18.41 -22.41
C ALA A 65 -2.85 18.71 -20.90
N ALA A 66 -3.23 17.71 -20.08
CA ALA A 66 -3.26 17.86 -18.63
C ALA A 66 -1.85 18.01 -18.04
N PHE A 67 -0.84 17.26 -18.52
CA PHE A 67 0.55 17.47 -18.15
C PHE A 67 1.04 18.85 -18.54
N GLU A 68 0.80 19.29 -19.77
CA GLU A 68 1.17 20.64 -20.23
C GLU A 68 0.59 21.72 -19.33
N LYS A 69 -0.70 21.61 -19.00
CA LYS A 69 -1.39 22.54 -18.10
C LYS A 69 -0.78 22.52 -16.69
N ALA A 70 -0.49 21.34 -16.14
CA ALA A 70 0.10 21.19 -14.79
C ALA A 70 1.49 21.81 -14.73
N PHE A 71 2.35 21.55 -15.71
CA PHE A 71 3.70 22.12 -15.77
C PHE A 71 3.71 23.64 -16.02
N SER A 72 2.77 24.16 -16.78
CA SER A 72 2.67 25.60 -17.02
C SER A 72 2.12 26.38 -15.82
N ASN A 73 1.38 25.69 -14.93
CA ASN A 73 0.76 26.28 -13.74
C ASN A 73 1.03 25.40 -12.50
N PRO A 74 2.28 25.23 -12.11
CA PRO A 74 2.62 24.42 -10.96
C PRO A 74 2.13 25.06 -9.66
N VAL A 75 1.82 24.23 -8.68
CA VAL A 75 1.28 24.68 -7.38
C VAL A 75 2.42 25.14 -6.48
N GLY A 76 2.40 26.41 -6.07
CA GLY A 76 3.36 26.95 -5.10
C GLY A 76 4.81 27.01 -5.60
N SER A 77 5.04 26.92 -6.89
CA SER A 77 6.37 26.90 -7.51
C SER A 77 6.33 27.64 -8.86
N PRO A 78 7.45 28.22 -9.32
CA PRO A 78 7.58 28.58 -10.74
C PRO A 78 7.60 27.34 -11.64
N PRO A 79 7.37 27.49 -12.96
CA PRO A 79 7.57 26.43 -13.92
C PRO A 79 8.98 25.83 -13.85
N LEU A 80 9.09 24.54 -14.19
CA LEU A 80 10.35 23.79 -14.09
C LEU A 80 11.48 24.46 -14.89
N GLU A 81 11.17 24.99 -16.07
CA GLU A 81 12.12 25.70 -16.95
C GLU A 81 12.68 26.98 -16.29
N GLU A 82 11.86 27.63 -15.44
CA GLU A 82 12.32 28.82 -14.69
C GLU A 82 13.22 28.40 -13.53
N ILE A 83 12.94 27.28 -12.85
CA ILE A 83 13.79 26.73 -11.82
C ILE A 83 15.17 26.41 -12.42
N ILE A 84 15.21 25.73 -13.57
CA ILE A 84 16.44 25.40 -14.30
C ILE A 84 17.26 26.67 -14.57
N ARG A 85 16.64 27.70 -15.14
CA ARG A 85 17.32 28.97 -15.44
C ARG A 85 17.84 29.69 -14.21
N LYS A 86 17.16 29.56 -13.07
CA LYS A 86 17.63 30.16 -11.80
C LYS A 86 18.80 29.40 -11.20
N LYS A 87 18.83 28.07 -11.37
CA LYS A 87 19.90 27.24 -10.81
C LYS A 87 21.20 27.34 -11.59
N SER A 88 21.14 27.47 -12.91
CA SER A 88 22.34 27.56 -13.74
C SER A 88 22.16 28.42 -14.96
N LYS A 89 23.22 29.21 -15.29
CA LYS A 89 23.33 29.92 -16.56
C LYS A 89 23.78 29.00 -17.71
N ARG A 90 24.25 27.80 -17.37
CA ARG A 90 24.69 26.73 -18.28
C ARG A 90 23.91 25.45 -17.98
N PRO A 91 22.65 25.34 -18.43
CA PRO A 91 21.82 24.18 -18.17
C PRO A 91 22.44 22.86 -18.60
N GLU A 92 23.31 22.88 -19.61
CA GLU A 92 24.04 21.72 -20.11
C GLU A 92 25.04 21.10 -19.09
N GLU A 93 25.39 21.82 -18.02
CA GLU A 93 26.24 21.33 -16.95
C GLU A 93 25.43 20.89 -15.72
N LEU A 94 24.13 21.23 -15.67
CA LEU A 94 23.26 20.95 -14.53
C LEU A 94 23.07 19.46 -14.34
N SER A 95 23.37 18.96 -13.16
CA SER A 95 23.05 17.59 -12.76
C SER A 95 21.61 17.49 -12.25
N VAL A 96 20.87 16.48 -12.71
CA VAL A 96 19.48 16.27 -12.36
C VAL A 96 19.25 14.86 -11.81
N ALA A 97 18.55 14.75 -10.69
CA ALA A 97 18.08 13.47 -10.18
C ALA A 97 16.55 13.44 -10.12
N ILE A 98 15.98 12.36 -10.66
CA ILE A 98 14.53 12.12 -10.65
C ILE A 98 14.28 10.86 -9.82
N ALA A 99 13.63 11.02 -8.66
CA ALA A 99 13.19 9.90 -7.85
C ALA A 99 11.90 9.31 -8.44
N VAL A 100 11.90 7.99 -8.69
CA VAL A 100 10.77 7.23 -9.23
C VAL A 100 10.43 6.06 -8.32
N SER A 101 9.19 5.55 -8.37
CA SER A 101 8.77 4.37 -7.61
C SER A 101 9.21 3.08 -8.31
N ASP A 102 9.35 2.01 -7.53
CA ASP A 102 9.54 0.64 -8.02
C ASP A 102 8.21 -0.02 -8.47
N ILE A 103 8.30 -1.29 -8.90
CA ILE A 103 7.16 -2.09 -9.41
C ILE A 103 6.04 -2.33 -8.38
N THR A 104 6.27 -2.06 -7.09
CA THR A 104 5.24 -2.23 -6.05
C THR A 104 4.15 -1.16 -6.11
N ARG A 105 4.35 -0.11 -6.92
CA ARG A 105 3.38 0.97 -7.17
C ARG A 105 3.01 1.05 -8.65
N PRO A 106 1.72 1.12 -8.99
CA PRO A 106 1.27 1.22 -10.38
C PRO A 106 1.38 2.64 -10.93
N VAL A 107 2.55 3.28 -10.77
CA VAL A 107 2.75 4.64 -11.26
C VAL A 107 2.89 4.63 -12.78
N PRO A 108 2.14 5.45 -13.52
CA PRO A 108 2.19 5.49 -14.96
C PRO A 108 3.40 6.29 -15.45
N TYR A 109 4.57 5.69 -15.47
CA TYR A 109 5.79 6.37 -15.88
C TYR A 109 6.02 6.37 -17.39
N LYS A 110 5.67 5.28 -18.10
CA LYS A 110 6.02 5.08 -19.50
C LYS A 110 5.04 5.69 -20.49
N GLY A 111 5.56 5.98 -21.68
CA GLY A 111 4.74 6.42 -22.83
C GLY A 111 4.35 7.89 -22.79
N GLU A 112 3.64 8.33 -23.84
CA GLU A 112 3.24 9.74 -24.03
C GLU A 112 2.33 10.26 -22.91
N ASN A 113 1.53 9.38 -22.32
CA ASN A 113 0.63 9.71 -21.22
C ASN A 113 1.25 9.40 -19.85
N GLY A 114 2.56 9.11 -19.79
CA GLY A 114 3.28 8.84 -18.55
C GLY A 114 3.98 10.06 -17.99
N ILE A 115 4.47 9.93 -16.74
CA ILE A 115 5.14 11.03 -16.04
C ILE A 115 6.50 11.36 -16.64
N LEU A 116 7.30 10.34 -17.02
CA LEU A 116 8.71 10.56 -17.32
C LEU A 116 8.95 11.32 -18.61
N LEU A 117 8.25 11.01 -19.71
CA LEU A 117 8.48 11.70 -20.97
C LEU A 117 8.23 13.21 -20.91
N PRO A 118 7.13 13.71 -20.33
CA PRO A 118 6.93 15.16 -20.15
C PRO A 118 8.03 15.82 -19.30
N VAL A 119 8.51 15.17 -18.26
CA VAL A 119 9.60 15.68 -17.42
C VAL A 119 10.91 15.75 -18.22
N LEU A 120 11.29 14.63 -18.86
CA LEU A 120 12.54 14.52 -19.61
C LEU A 120 12.59 15.50 -20.79
N ARG A 121 11.51 15.62 -21.56
CA ARG A 121 11.41 16.61 -22.67
C ARG A 121 11.63 18.04 -22.17
N ARG A 122 11.04 18.41 -21.02
CA ARG A 122 11.23 19.74 -20.44
C ARG A 122 12.66 20.00 -20.01
N LEU A 123 13.31 19.02 -19.42
CA LEU A 123 14.72 19.11 -19.07
C LEU A 123 15.60 19.28 -20.31
N GLU A 124 15.41 18.44 -21.34
CA GLU A 124 16.18 18.49 -22.59
C GLU A 124 15.93 19.79 -23.37
N THR A 125 14.68 20.23 -23.51
CA THR A 125 14.35 21.51 -24.19
C THR A 125 14.86 22.72 -23.43
N SER A 126 15.07 22.59 -22.11
CA SER A 126 15.71 23.63 -21.28
C SER A 126 17.25 23.58 -21.34
N GLY A 127 17.84 22.66 -22.14
CA GLY A 127 19.26 22.56 -22.37
C GLY A 127 20.01 21.55 -21.48
N VAL A 128 19.32 20.84 -20.59
CA VAL A 128 19.96 19.78 -19.76
C VAL A 128 20.34 18.59 -20.64
N ARG A 129 21.59 18.14 -20.53
CA ARG A 129 22.06 16.96 -21.28
C ARG A 129 21.56 15.66 -20.68
N LYS A 130 21.17 14.69 -21.51
CA LYS A 130 20.70 13.37 -21.08
C LYS A 130 21.66 12.68 -20.11
N GLN A 131 22.95 12.75 -20.36
CA GLN A 131 24.00 12.13 -19.53
C GLN A 131 24.09 12.72 -18.12
N ASN A 132 23.53 13.90 -17.88
CA ASN A 132 23.48 14.56 -16.59
C ASN A 132 22.17 14.27 -15.83
N ILE A 133 21.28 13.47 -16.41
CA ILE A 133 20.01 13.10 -15.79
C ILE A 133 20.14 11.67 -15.26
N LYS A 134 19.95 11.51 -13.96
CA LYS A 134 19.87 10.22 -13.28
C LYS A 134 18.43 9.96 -12.83
N ILE A 135 17.89 8.82 -13.19
CA ILE A 135 16.60 8.34 -12.68
C ILE A 135 16.94 7.37 -11.56
N ILE A 136 16.43 7.64 -10.35
CA ILE A 136 16.76 6.85 -9.15
C ILE A 136 15.48 6.18 -8.65
N VAL A 137 15.49 4.85 -8.66
CA VAL A 137 14.38 4.05 -8.15
C VAL A 137 14.41 4.09 -6.62
N ALA A 138 13.39 4.66 -6.02
CA ALA A 138 13.22 4.84 -4.58
C ALA A 138 12.73 3.53 -3.93
N THR A 139 13.59 2.53 -3.87
CA THR A 139 13.31 1.17 -3.40
C THR A 139 13.08 1.09 -1.89
N GLY A 140 13.65 2.03 -1.12
CA GLY A 140 13.71 1.87 0.35
C GLY A 140 14.46 0.57 0.70
N MET A 141 13.78 -0.35 1.39
CA MET A 141 14.30 -1.69 1.71
C MET A 141 13.82 -2.79 0.75
N HIS A 142 13.09 -2.45 -0.30
CA HIS A 142 12.72 -3.43 -1.31
C HIS A 142 13.98 -3.87 -2.09
N ARG A 143 13.91 -5.05 -2.72
CA ARG A 143 14.95 -5.51 -3.63
C ARG A 143 15.11 -4.58 -4.83
N SER A 144 16.27 -4.62 -5.44
CA SER A 144 16.52 -3.95 -6.72
C SER A 144 15.57 -4.46 -7.81
N SER A 145 15.22 -3.58 -8.73
CA SER A 145 14.35 -3.87 -9.87
C SER A 145 15.11 -4.69 -10.92
N THR A 146 14.45 -5.68 -11.52
CA THR A 146 15.02 -6.37 -12.68
C THR A 146 14.99 -5.48 -13.92
N TYR A 147 15.74 -5.86 -14.96
CA TYR A 147 15.69 -5.13 -16.22
C TYR A 147 14.27 -5.12 -16.83
N GLU A 148 13.59 -6.26 -16.77
CA GLU A 148 12.24 -6.44 -17.28
C GLU A 148 11.23 -5.55 -16.52
N GLU A 149 11.37 -5.45 -15.21
CA GLU A 149 10.55 -4.55 -14.37
C GLU A 149 10.80 -3.09 -14.72
N LYS A 150 12.05 -2.68 -14.93
CA LYS A 150 12.39 -1.33 -15.40
C LYS A 150 11.76 -1.04 -16.76
N VAL A 151 11.83 -1.98 -17.70
CA VAL A 151 11.20 -1.84 -19.03
C VAL A 151 9.67 -1.81 -18.91
N GLU A 152 9.07 -2.63 -18.04
CA GLU A 152 7.63 -2.61 -17.79
C GLU A 152 7.18 -1.24 -17.28
N MET A 153 7.91 -0.68 -16.32
CA MET A 153 7.53 0.57 -15.65
C MET A 153 7.88 1.83 -16.45
N TYR A 154 9.09 1.90 -16.96
CA TYR A 154 9.61 3.16 -17.52
C TYR A 154 9.60 3.18 -19.05
N GLY A 155 9.49 2.01 -19.68
CA GLY A 155 9.56 1.83 -21.11
C GLY A 155 11.01 1.61 -21.60
N LYS A 156 11.15 0.75 -22.63
CA LYS A 156 12.46 0.35 -23.16
C LYS A 156 13.29 1.55 -23.62
N GLU A 157 12.66 2.52 -24.28
CA GLU A 157 13.33 3.73 -24.78
C GLU A 157 14.02 4.52 -23.65
N ILE A 158 13.34 4.71 -22.51
CA ILE A 158 13.92 5.43 -21.37
C ILE A 158 15.03 4.60 -20.73
N VAL A 159 14.82 3.29 -20.57
CA VAL A 159 15.82 2.39 -19.96
C VAL A 159 17.12 2.33 -20.77
N GLU A 160 17.04 2.44 -22.10
CA GLU A 160 18.22 2.41 -22.97
C GLU A 160 18.93 3.78 -23.11
N GLN A 161 18.23 4.90 -22.84
CA GLN A 161 18.77 6.25 -23.06
C GLN A 161 19.23 6.96 -21.78
N PHE A 162 18.77 6.57 -20.61
CA PHE A 162 19.06 7.25 -19.35
C PHE A 162 19.66 6.31 -18.32
N ALA A 163 20.47 6.85 -17.42
CA ALA A 163 20.96 6.12 -16.26
C ALA A 163 19.82 5.88 -15.27
N ILE A 164 19.44 4.60 -15.06
CA ILE A 164 18.43 4.20 -14.07
C ILE A 164 19.10 3.37 -12.98
N LEU A 165 19.21 3.95 -11.79
CA LEU A 165 19.88 3.39 -10.63
C LEU A 165 18.85 2.97 -9.58
N ASP A 166 18.99 1.80 -8.99
CA ASP A 166 18.23 1.43 -7.81
C ASP A 166 18.94 1.98 -6.57
N HIS A 167 18.16 2.52 -5.63
CA HIS A 167 18.70 2.88 -4.33
C HIS A 167 19.06 1.62 -3.54
N ASP A 168 20.20 1.67 -2.85
CA ASP A 168 20.64 0.62 -1.93
C ASP A 168 20.83 1.25 -0.53
N CYS A 169 19.87 0.98 0.35
CA CYS A 169 19.82 1.55 1.69
C CYS A 169 20.89 0.98 2.66
N GLU A 170 21.54 -0.12 2.29
CA GLU A 170 22.56 -0.78 3.11
C GLU A 170 23.99 -0.43 2.65
N ASN A 171 24.16 0.14 1.46
CA ASN A 171 25.45 0.51 0.91
C ASN A 171 25.89 1.91 1.37
N ASN A 172 26.67 1.98 2.44
CA ASN A 172 27.15 3.24 3.02
C ASN A 172 27.95 4.11 2.06
N ASP A 173 28.61 3.55 1.03
CA ASP A 173 29.37 4.32 0.04
C ASP A 173 28.47 5.16 -0.87
N LEU A 174 27.20 4.77 -1.00
CA LEU A 174 26.17 5.45 -1.78
C LEU A 174 25.31 6.41 -0.96
N LEU A 175 25.64 6.60 0.32
CA LEU A 175 24.86 7.40 1.27
C LEU A 175 25.64 8.63 1.73
N GLU A 176 24.93 9.70 2.05
CA GLU A 176 25.44 10.95 2.60
C GLU A 176 24.67 11.35 3.84
N SER A 177 25.39 11.76 4.89
CA SER A 177 24.77 12.24 6.13
C SER A 177 24.21 13.65 5.95
N ILE A 178 22.95 13.84 6.30
CA ILE A 178 22.30 15.17 6.30
C ILE A 178 21.97 15.68 7.71
N GLY A 179 22.49 14.99 8.74
CA GLY A 179 22.31 15.38 10.15
C GLY A 179 21.14 14.66 10.81
N LYS A 180 20.57 15.30 11.84
CA LYS A 180 19.47 14.75 12.66
C LYS A 180 18.16 15.48 12.43
N THR A 181 17.06 14.71 12.45
CA THR A 181 15.71 15.27 12.54
C THR A 181 15.40 15.76 13.97
N LYS A 182 14.32 16.52 14.10
CA LYS A 182 13.80 16.96 15.42
C LYS A 182 13.46 15.80 16.34
N ARG A 183 13.11 14.63 15.78
CA ARG A 183 12.83 13.39 16.52
C ARG A 183 14.09 12.58 16.84
N GLY A 184 15.28 13.14 16.51
CA GLY A 184 16.59 12.57 16.85
C GLY A 184 17.01 11.42 15.93
N THR A 185 16.44 11.29 14.74
CA THR A 185 16.87 10.33 13.74
C THR A 185 18.11 10.84 13.02
N ASP A 186 19.22 10.09 13.05
CA ASP A 186 20.37 10.33 12.18
C ASP A 186 20.00 9.90 10.76
N VAL A 187 20.07 10.81 9.81
CA VAL A 187 19.59 10.58 8.45
C VAL A 187 20.76 10.52 7.47
N TYR A 188 20.79 9.45 6.70
CA TYR A 188 21.66 9.30 5.55
C TYR A 188 20.79 9.12 4.30
N VAL A 189 21.14 9.78 3.23
CA VAL A 189 20.34 9.80 1.99
C VAL A 189 21.19 9.44 0.79
N ASN A 190 20.56 8.94 -0.27
CA ASN A 190 21.21 8.60 -1.54
C ASN A 190 22.06 9.79 -2.05
N ARG A 191 23.37 9.56 -2.22
CA ARG A 191 24.34 10.59 -2.62
C ARG A 191 24.05 11.19 -3.98
N ASP A 192 23.69 10.36 -4.95
CA ASP A 192 23.37 10.84 -6.30
C ASP A 192 22.18 11.77 -6.31
N PHE A 193 21.17 11.48 -5.47
CA PHE A 193 20.02 12.38 -5.30
C PHE A 193 20.41 13.66 -4.54
N TYR A 194 21.13 13.51 -3.45
CA TYR A 194 21.47 14.66 -2.58
C TYR A 194 22.34 15.71 -3.25
N PHE A 195 23.40 15.27 -3.97
CA PHE A 195 24.35 16.17 -4.63
C PHE A 195 23.91 16.67 -5.99
N SER A 196 22.80 16.18 -6.55
CA SER A 196 22.28 16.74 -7.80
C SER A 196 21.81 18.19 -7.61
N ASP A 197 22.08 19.02 -8.61
CA ASP A 197 21.71 20.45 -8.59
C ASP A 197 20.19 20.63 -8.64
N LEU A 198 19.48 19.77 -9.37
CA LEU A 198 18.02 19.76 -9.50
C LEU A 198 17.46 18.42 -9.07
N LYS A 199 16.58 18.42 -8.10
CA LYS A 199 15.95 17.26 -7.47
C LYS A 199 14.46 17.23 -7.73
N ILE A 200 14.00 16.22 -8.46
CA ILE A 200 12.59 16.02 -8.79
C ILE A 200 12.10 14.74 -8.13
N ALA A 201 11.03 14.81 -7.35
CA ALA A 201 10.39 13.64 -6.78
C ALA A 201 9.07 13.37 -7.50
N THR A 202 8.84 12.11 -7.88
CA THR A 202 7.62 11.69 -8.59
C THR A 202 6.88 10.61 -7.81
N GLY A 203 5.62 10.40 -8.10
CA GLY A 203 4.89 9.30 -7.48
C GLY A 203 3.37 9.36 -7.63
N LEU A 204 2.76 8.25 -7.25
CA LEU A 204 1.32 8.11 -7.08
C LEU A 204 0.94 8.62 -5.69
N VAL A 205 -0.12 9.44 -5.63
CA VAL A 205 -0.74 9.82 -4.36
C VAL A 205 -2.00 9.01 -4.17
N GLU A 206 -2.02 8.24 -3.10
CA GLU A 206 -3.12 7.39 -2.64
C GLU A 206 -3.16 7.38 -1.11
N SER A 207 -4.25 6.91 -0.50
CA SER A 207 -4.30 6.70 0.96
C SER A 207 -3.19 5.74 1.41
N HIS A 208 -2.61 5.99 2.59
CA HIS A 208 -1.52 5.17 3.11
C HIS A 208 -1.66 4.96 4.62
N PHE A 209 -1.73 3.71 5.03
CA PHE A 209 -2.03 3.26 6.40
C PHE A 209 -1.00 3.68 7.47
N MET A 210 0.15 4.23 7.08
CA MET A 210 1.16 4.77 8.01
C MET A 210 1.31 6.28 7.86
N THR A 211 1.55 6.77 6.64
CA THR A 211 1.94 8.16 6.36
C THR A 211 0.76 9.06 5.99
N GLY A 212 -0.46 8.59 6.13
CA GLY A 212 -1.67 9.29 5.70
C GLY A 212 -1.91 9.18 4.20
N ILE A 213 -0.97 9.64 3.39
CA ILE A 213 -0.95 9.47 1.93
C ILE A 213 0.45 9.17 1.41
N SER A 214 0.55 8.59 0.22
CA SER A 214 1.80 8.35 -0.52
C SER A 214 2.24 9.56 -1.35
N GLY A 215 3.25 9.40 -2.19
CA GLY A 215 3.80 10.44 -3.05
C GLY A 215 4.62 11.50 -2.32
N GLY A 216 5.05 12.53 -3.06
CA GLY A 216 5.79 13.68 -2.54
C GLY A 216 7.02 13.29 -1.73
N ARG A 217 7.04 13.70 -0.45
CA ARG A 217 8.13 13.40 0.50
C ARG A 217 8.44 11.92 0.66
N LYS A 218 7.48 11.02 0.39
CA LYS A 218 7.68 9.58 0.60
C LYS A 218 8.65 8.97 -0.40
N SER A 219 8.80 9.55 -1.58
CA SER A 219 9.83 9.14 -2.55
C SER A 219 11.24 9.39 -2.01
N VAL A 220 11.42 10.32 -1.07
CA VAL A 220 12.70 10.58 -0.41
C VAL A 220 12.84 9.79 0.89
N CYS A 221 11.88 9.89 1.80
CA CYS A 221 11.86 9.12 3.04
C CYS A 221 10.52 8.36 3.14
N PRO A 222 10.56 7.03 3.12
CA PRO A 222 11.73 6.14 3.27
C PRO A 222 12.42 5.71 1.97
N GLY A 223 12.05 6.25 0.80
CA GLY A 223 12.45 5.72 -0.51
C GLY A 223 13.94 5.79 -0.85
N LEU A 224 14.66 6.82 -0.38
CA LEU A 224 16.06 7.12 -0.72
C LEU A 224 16.97 7.28 0.51
N VAL A 225 16.54 6.82 1.69
CA VAL A 225 17.33 6.95 2.92
C VAL A 225 17.92 5.60 3.35
N ASP A 226 18.89 5.64 4.26
CA ASP A 226 19.57 4.47 4.79
C ASP A 226 18.64 3.56 5.62
N VAL A 227 19.10 2.33 5.81
CA VAL A 227 18.37 1.30 6.56
C VAL A 227 18.02 1.73 7.99
N LYS A 228 18.88 2.47 8.70
CA LYS A 228 18.63 2.91 10.08
C LYS A 228 17.54 3.99 10.15
N THR A 229 17.53 4.92 9.20
CA THR A 229 16.45 5.89 9.03
C THR A 229 15.13 5.19 8.75
N ILE A 230 15.13 4.19 7.85
CA ILE A 230 13.94 3.38 7.54
C ILE A 230 13.45 2.61 8.77
N GLN A 231 14.35 2.03 9.53
CA GLN A 231 14.05 1.32 10.77
C GLN A 231 13.35 2.21 11.80
N LYS A 232 13.86 3.43 11.99
CA LYS A 232 13.25 4.41 12.90
C LYS A 232 11.87 4.81 12.43
N PHE A 233 11.75 5.11 11.12
CA PHE A 233 10.51 5.49 10.45
C PHE A 233 9.43 4.40 10.53
N HIS A 234 9.81 3.13 10.43
CA HIS A 234 8.93 1.98 10.54
C HIS A 234 8.96 1.33 11.94
N GLY A 235 9.52 2.01 12.91
CA GLY A 235 9.58 1.50 14.28
C GLY A 235 8.24 1.64 15.01
N PRO A 236 7.99 0.81 16.03
CA PRO A 236 6.74 0.80 16.79
C PRO A 236 6.45 2.11 17.50
N GLY A 237 7.46 2.93 17.79
CA GLY A 237 7.28 4.29 18.34
C GLY A 237 6.53 5.24 17.39
N TYR A 238 6.54 4.95 16.08
CA TYR A 238 5.78 5.72 15.08
C TYR A 238 4.50 4.98 14.69
N LEU A 239 4.60 3.67 14.46
CA LEU A 239 3.48 2.91 13.92
C LEU A 239 2.33 2.69 14.90
N GLU A 240 2.60 2.61 16.20
CA GLU A 240 1.57 2.50 17.22
C GLU A 240 0.92 3.85 17.59
N ASP A 241 1.42 4.98 17.05
CA ASP A 241 0.74 6.26 17.17
C ASP A 241 -0.62 6.22 16.44
N THR A 242 -1.65 6.72 17.09
CA THR A 242 -3.03 6.72 16.54
C THR A 242 -3.19 7.59 15.29
N HIS A 243 -2.29 8.58 15.08
CA HIS A 243 -2.27 9.40 13.87
C HIS A 243 -1.53 8.73 12.70
N ALA A 244 -0.73 7.66 12.96
CA ALA A 244 -0.07 6.90 11.90
C ALA A 244 -1.08 5.99 11.18
N THR A 245 -2.00 6.59 10.43
CA THR A 245 -3.09 5.90 9.72
C THR A 245 -3.52 6.66 8.46
N ASN A 246 -4.43 6.06 7.70
CA ASN A 246 -4.94 6.60 6.44
C ASN A 246 -5.52 8.02 6.58
N LEU A 247 -5.19 8.89 5.64
CA LEU A 247 -5.70 10.26 5.49
C LEU A 247 -5.50 11.17 6.72
N ILE A 248 -4.60 10.82 7.64
CA ILE A 248 -4.18 11.71 8.73
C ILE A 248 -2.77 12.18 8.46
N LEU A 249 -2.57 13.51 8.32
CA LEU A 249 -1.28 14.16 8.15
C LEU A 249 -0.85 14.93 9.40
N GLU A 250 -1.74 15.71 9.97
CA GLU A 250 -1.48 16.48 11.17
C GLU A 250 -1.25 15.56 12.37
N GLY A 251 -0.14 15.74 13.07
CA GLY A 251 0.27 14.90 14.20
C GLY A 251 0.75 13.50 13.80
N ASN A 252 0.76 13.16 12.52
CA ASN A 252 1.24 11.85 12.06
C ASN A 252 2.77 11.81 12.05
N PRO A 253 3.42 11.04 12.94
CA PRO A 253 4.87 11.06 13.08
C PRO A 253 5.59 10.59 11.81
N CYS A 254 5.02 9.63 11.07
CA CYS A 254 5.61 9.18 9.82
C CYS A 254 5.53 10.26 8.72
N HIS A 255 4.42 11.01 8.66
CA HIS A 255 4.32 12.13 7.72
C HIS A 255 5.32 13.24 8.04
N GLU A 256 5.37 13.66 9.31
CA GLU A 256 6.20 14.77 9.74
C GLU A 256 7.69 14.47 9.55
N GLU A 257 8.14 13.28 9.91
CA GLU A 257 9.52 12.83 9.72
C GLU A 257 9.90 12.80 8.23
N ALA A 258 9.08 12.18 7.39
CA ALA A 258 9.34 12.11 5.96
C ALA A 258 9.39 13.50 5.31
N LEU A 259 8.54 14.42 5.76
CA LEU A 259 8.53 15.79 5.26
C LEU A 259 9.77 16.57 5.72
N GLU A 260 10.20 16.41 6.96
CA GLU A 260 11.42 17.04 7.49
C GLU A 260 12.64 16.59 6.70
N VAL A 261 12.79 15.28 6.47
CA VAL A 261 13.88 14.71 5.67
C VAL A 261 13.85 15.23 4.24
N ALA A 262 12.70 15.19 3.56
CA ALA A 262 12.59 15.65 2.18
C ALA A 262 12.91 17.16 2.02
N LYS A 263 12.54 17.97 3.01
CA LYS A 263 12.91 19.40 3.08
C LYS A 263 14.42 19.60 3.29
N ALA A 264 15.03 18.80 4.18
CA ALA A 264 16.48 18.88 4.44
C ALA A 264 17.30 18.46 3.20
N VAL A 265 16.81 17.50 2.41
CA VAL A 265 17.39 17.09 1.12
C VAL A 265 17.26 18.18 0.07
N GLY A 266 16.24 19.02 0.16
CA GLY A 266 16.01 20.12 -0.76
C GLY A 266 15.40 19.68 -2.08
N VAL A 267 14.26 18.98 -2.05
CA VAL A 267 13.49 18.66 -3.25
C VAL A 267 12.97 19.94 -3.90
N ASP A 268 13.30 20.16 -5.16
CA ASP A 268 12.98 21.39 -5.89
C ASP A 268 11.60 21.38 -6.53
N PHE A 269 11.16 20.19 -6.97
CA PHE A 269 9.91 20.04 -7.73
C PHE A 269 9.33 18.66 -7.54
N ILE A 270 8.00 18.55 -7.49
CA ILE A 270 7.33 17.26 -7.49
C ILE A 270 6.41 17.10 -8.70
N VAL A 271 6.26 15.85 -9.15
CA VAL A 271 5.25 15.45 -10.15
C VAL A 271 4.47 14.28 -9.58
N ASN A 272 3.30 14.55 -9.09
CA ASN A 272 2.43 13.56 -8.48
C ASN A 272 1.16 13.36 -9.30
N VAL A 273 0.65 12.15 -9.29
CA VAL A 273 -0.56 11.78 -10.03
C VAL A 273 -1.53 11.02 -9.14
N ASN A 274 -2.81 11.04 -9.53
CA ASN A 274 -3.85 10.16 -9.02
C ASN A 274 -4.39 9.28 -10.12
N LEU A 275 -4.86 8.09 -9.76
CA LEU A 275 -5.42 7.10 -10.67
C LEU A 275 -6.84 6.72 -10.26
N ASP A 276 -7.63 6.29 -11.25
CA ASP A 276 -8.89 5.61 -11.00
C ASP A 276 -8.66 4.09 -10.76
N ARG A 277 -9.75 3.35 -10.56
CA ARG A 277 -9.72 1.90 -10.34
C ARG A 277 -9.14 1.10 -11.53
N GLN A 278 -9.19 1.64 -12.74
CA GLN A 278 -8.62 1.05 -13.95
C GLN A 278 -7.17 1.50 -14.18
N LEU A 279 -6.54 2.14 -13.18
CA LEU A 279 -5.19 2.68 -13.23
C LEU A 279 -5.01 3.75 -14.33
N ARG A 280 -6.08 4.48 -14.67
CA ARG A 280 -6.01 5.61 -15.60
C ARG A 280 -5.80 6.91 -14.83
N LEU A 281 -5.05 7.83 -15.43
CA LEU A 281 -4.80 9.14 -14.84
C LEU A 281 -6.11 9.93 -14.62
N THR A 282 -6.31 10.41 -13.41
CA THR A 282 -7.43 11.29 -13.06
C THR A 282 -6.99 12.71 -12.79
N GLN A 283 -5.77 12.89 -12.24
CA GLN A 283 -5.24 14.21 -11.89
C GLN A 283 -3.72 14.21 -11.87
N ILE A 284 -3.15 15.40 -12.10
CA ILE A 284 -1.71 15.66 -12.10
C ILE A 284 -1.44 16.88 -11.23
N PHE A 285 -0.49 16.76 -10.31
CA PHE A 285 -0.05 17.81 -9.41
C PHE A 285 1.44 18.01 -9.56
N THR A 286 1.85 19.21 -9.96
CA THR A 286 3.25 19.58 -10.10
C THR A 286 3.55 20.79 -9.24
N GLY A 287 4.81 20.96 -8.84
CA GLY A 287 5.26 22.16 -8.15
C GLY A 287 5.99 21.93 -6.83
N ASP A 288 5.70 22.77 -5.84
CA ASP A 288 6.33 22.74 -4.52
C ASP A 288 6.06 21.45 -3.75
N LEU A 289 7.08 20.94 -3.06
CA LEU A 289 7.02 19.70 -2.29
C LEU A 289 5.84 19.64 -1.30
N VAL A 290 5.48 20.75 -0.69
CA VAL A 290 4.43 20.81 0.32
C VAL A 290 3.09 21.15 -0.31
N GLN A 291 3.01 22.27 -1.04
CA GLN A 291 1.75 22.84 -1.52
C GLN A 291 1.10 21.95 -2.59
N ALA A 292 1.89 21.46 -3.56
CA ALA A 292 1.36 20.53 -4.57
C ALA A 292 0.93 19.19 -3.97
N HIS A 293 1.68 18.68 -2.99
CA HIS A 293 1.31 17.46 -2.29
C HIS A 293 0.07 17.63 -1.41
N MET A 294 -0.07 18.78 -0.72
CA MET A 294 -1.29 19.08 0.06
C MET A 294 -2.52 19.19 -0.83
N LYS A 295 -2.38 19.79 -2.03
CA LYS A 295 -3.48 19.82 -2.98
C LYS A 295 -3.91 18.44 -3.44
N ALA A 296 -2.95 17.54 -3.66
CA ALA A 296 -3.22 16.13 -3.95
C ALA A 296 -3.92 15.43 -2.77
N TYR A 297 -3.51 15.73 -1.54
CA TYR A 297 -4.17 15.21 -0.33
C TYR A 297 -5.64 15.61 -0.22
N GLU A 298 -5.94 16.89 -0.40
CA GLU A 298 -7.32 17.39 -0.35
C GLU A 298 -8.22 16.68 -1.36
N MET A 299 -7.70 16.46 -2.56
CA MET A 299 -8.41 15.75 -3.60
C MET A 299 -8.66 14.28 -3.22
N ILE A 300 -7.62 13.55 -2.78
CA ILE A 300 -7.76 12.16 -2.34
C ILE A 300 -8.73 12.04 -1.19
N LYS A 301 -8.61 12.88 -0.18
CA LYS A 301 -9.53 12.90 0.95
C LYS A 301 -10.97 13.08 0.48
N GLY A 302 -11.21 13.96 -0.48
CA GLY A 302 -12.52 14.24 -1.03
C GLY A 302 -13.25 13.04 -1.64
N TYR A 303 -12.52 12.04 -2.16
CA TYR A 303 -13.13 10.86 -2.80
C TYR A 303 -12.81 9.53 -2.13
N ALA A 304 -11.68 9.39 -1.44
CA ALA A 304 -11.30 8.13 -0.78
C ALA A 304 -11.92 7.98 0.63
N GLU A 305 -12.23 9.09 1.30
CA GLU A 305 -12.88 9.09 2.60
C GLU A 305 -14.36 8.70 2.48
N ILE A 306 -14.74 7.63 3.16
CA ILE A 306 -16.12 7.11 3.16
C ILE A 306 -16.70 7.24 4.57
N PRO A 307 -17.55 8.23 4.82
CA PRO A 307 -18.19 8.39 6.14
C PRO A 307 -19.20 7.27 6.40
N VAL A 308 -19.02 6.55 7.50
CA VAL A 308 -19.83 5.41 7.91
C VAL A 308 -20.45 5.70 9.30
N ASP A 309 -21.68 5.30 9.52
CA ASP A 309 -22.44 5.58 10.74
C ASP A 309 -22.32 4.49 11.83
N ARG A 310 -21.74 3.33 11.50
CA ARG A 310 -21.61 2.18 12.39
C ARG A 310 -20.48 1.25 12.03
N GLU A 311 -20.06 0.42 12.99
CA GLU A 311 -19.23 -0.76 12.74
C GLU A 311 -20.07 -1.96 12.30
N PHE A 312 -19.43 -2.90 11.60
CA PHE A 312 -20.04 -4.11 11.06
C PHE A 312 -19.51 -5.38 11.74
N ASP A 313 -20.34 -6.40 11.80
CA ASP A 313 -19.96 -7.71 12.31
C ASP A 313 -19.02 -8.43 11.35
N ILE A 314 -19.22 -8.24 10.04
CA ILE A 314 -18.42 -8.86 8.95
C ILE A 314 -18.00 -7.76 7.98
N VAL A 315 -16.71 -7.73 7.65
CA VAL A 315 -16.18 -6.87 6.60
C VAL A 315 -15.46 -7.72 5.56
N LEU A 316 -15.92 -7.67 4.32
CA LEU A 316 -15.23 -8.25 3.16
C LEU A 316 -14.39 -7.16 2.49
N THR A 317 -13.15 -7.48 2.19
CA THR A 317 -12.22 -6.61 1.47
C THR A 317 -11.30 -7.41 0.57
N HIS A 318 -10.42 -6.75 -0.19
CA HIS A 318 -9.50 -7.42 -1.10
C HIS A 318 -8.16 -6.67 -1.21
N GLY A 319 -7.11 -7.37 -1.64
CA GLY A 319 -5.77 -6.80 -1.81
C GLY A 319 -5.63 -5.89 -3.03
N GLY A 320 -6.56 -5.96 -3.99
CA GLY A 320 -6.45 -5.20 -5.24
C GLY A 320 -5.14 -5.45 -5.98
N TYR A 321 -4.64 -4.42 -6.65
CA TYR A 321 -3.34 -4.48 -7.35
C TYR A 321 -2.17 -4.72 -6.39
N VAL A 322 -2.16 -4.03 -5.22
CA VAL A 322 -1.04 -4.09 -4.26
C VAL A 322 -0.96 -5.40 -3.51
N GLY A 323 -2.03 -6.22 -3.48
CA GLY A 323 -2.05 -7.54 -2.87
C GLY A 323 -1.25 -8.59 -3.64
N ARG A 324 -0.07 -8.24 -4.16
CA ARG A 324 0.83 -9.14 -4.90
C ARG A 324 1.43 -10.21 -3.99
N ASP A 325 1.62 -9.88 -2.73
CA ASP A 325 2.15 -10.72 -1.67
C ASP A 325 1.36 -10.51 -0.37
N HIS A 326 1.58 -11.37 0.61
CA HIS A 326 0.93 -11.28 1.90
C HIS A 326 1.38 -10.03 2.68
N TYR A 327 2.64 -9.63 2.56
CA TYR A 327 3.19 -8.42 3.17
C TYR A 327 2.38 -7.17 2.76
N GLN A 328 2.21 -6.91 1.47
CA GLN A 328 1.47 -5.76 0.98
C GLN A 328 -0.04 -5.85 1.26
N THR A 329 -0.57 -7.07 1.42
CA THR A 329 -2.01 -7.28 1.67
C THR A 329 -2.46 -6.82 3.05
N ALA A 330 -1.54 -6.60 4.00
CA ALA A 330 -1.83 -6.01 5.32
C ALA A 330 -2.61 -4.68 5.21
N LYS A 331 -2.38 -3.91 4.15
CA LYS A 331 -3.12 -2.66 3.85
C LYS A 331 -4.63 -2.86 3.79
N ALA A 332 -5.08 -3.96 3.18
CA ALA A 332 -6.50 -4.29 3.11
C ALA A 332 -7.08 -4.63 4.49
N GLY A 333 -6.30 -5.35 5.31
CA GLY A 333 -6.67 -5.66 6.69
C GLY A 333 -6.82 -4.41 7.55
N VAL A 334 -5.82 -3.52 7.50
CA VAL A 334 -5.85 -2.24 8.25
C VAL A 334 -6.95 -1.31 7.75
N GLY A 335 -7.22 -1.28 6.44
CA GLY A 335 -8.31 -0.50 5.86
C GLY A 335 -9.70 -0.90 6.40
N ALA A 336 -9.86 -2.13 6.86
CA ALA A 336 -11.11 -2.63 7.44
C ALA A 336 -11.27 -2.30 8.94
N LEU A 337 -10.17 -1.98 9.67
CA LEU A 337 -10.19 -1.78 11.13
C LEU A 337 -11.18 -0.71 11.62
N PRO A 338 -11.32 0.45 10.94
CA PRO A 338 -12.21 1.49 11.43
C PRO A 338 -13.70 1.09 11.46
N VAL A 339 -14.09 0.10 10.67
CA VAL A 339 -15.49 -0.27 10.46
C VAL A 339 -15.84 -1.70 10.84
N VAL A 340 -14.89 -2.51 11.29
CA VAL A 340 -15.17 -3.82 11.87
C VAL A 340 -15.32 -3.71 13.37
N LYS A 341 -16.33 -4.38 13.95
CA LYS A 341 -16.51 -4.47 15.40
C LYS A 341 -15.34 -5.20 16.06
N GLN A 342 -15.09 -4.89 17.33
CA GLN A 342 -14.18 -5.70 18.16
C GLN A 342 -14.68 -7.15 18.22
N GLY A 343 -13.82 -8.10 17.87
CA GLY A 343 -14.18 -9.52 17.75
C GLY A 343 -15.06 -9.86 16.55
N GLY A 344 -15.17 -8.94 15.58
CA GLY A 344 -15.83 -9.17 14.29
C GLY A 344 -15.04 -10.07 13.37
N ILE A 345 -15.45 -10.16 12.11
CA ILE A 345 -14.80 -10.99 11.09
C ILE A 345 -14.36 -10.11 9.92
N ILE A 346 -13.08 -10.22 9.53
CA ILE A 346 -12.55 -9.66 8.29
C ILE A 346 -12.26 -10.81 7.32
N ILE A 347 -12.80 -10.71 6.10
CA ILE A 347 -12.51 -11.63 4.99
C ILE A 347 -11.66 -10.85 3.99
N ILE A 348 -10.45 -11.33 3.71
CA ILE A 348 -9.54 -10.71 2.74
C ILE A 348 -9.35 -11.63 1.55
N ALA A 349 -9.66 -11.15 0.34
CA ALA A 349 -9.40 -11.82 -0.93
C ALA A 349 -8.14 -11.22 -1.58
N ALA A 350 -7.06 -12.01 -1.75
CA ALA A 350 -5.83 -11.54 -2.37
C ALA A 350 -5.21 -12.63 -3.24
N ASN A 351 -4.72 -12.27 -4.43
CA ASN A 351 -4.13 -13.26 -5.33
C ASN A 351 -2.71 -13.67 -4.92
N ASN A 352 -1.92 -12.76 -4.34
CA ASN A 352 -0.52 -12.96 -3.93
C ASN A 352 0.35 -13.56 -5.04
N ARG A 353 0.24 -12.98 -6.22
CA ARG A 353 0.84 -13.48 -7.47
C ARG A 353 2.30 -13.11 -7.70
N ASP A 354 2.99 -12.59 -6.69
CA ASP A 354 4.43 -12.34 -6.85
C ASP A 354 5.13 -13.70 -7.10
N PRO A 355 5.85 -13.84 -8.24
CA PRO A 355 6.41 -15.14 -8.63
C PRO A 355 7.61 -15.56 -7.78
N LEU A 356 8.23 -14.62 -7.06
CA LEU A 356 9.40 -14.84 -6.25
C LEU A 356 9.05 -14.92 -4.75
N GLU A 357 8.18 -14.02 -4.31
CA GLU A 357 7.90 -13.80 -2.89
C GLU A 357 6.39 -13.62 -2.62
N PRO A 358 5.54 -14.64 -2.85
CA PRO A 358 4.08 -14.50 -2.66
C PRO A 358 3.67 -14.23 -1.21
N ILE A 359 4.57 -14.51 -0.25
CA ILE A 359 4.38 -14.15 1.16
C ILE A 359 5.10 -12.83 1.46
N GLY A 360 6.32 -12.69 1.02
CA GLY A 360 7.28 -11.63 1.30
C GLY A 360 8.67 -12.21 1.52
N SER A 361 9.62 -11.37 1.95
CA SER A 361 11.02 -11.74 2.20
C SER A 361 11.16 -12.90 3.19
N ILE A 362 12.33 -13.51 3.25
CA ILE A 362 12.61 -14.62 4.19
C ILE A 362 12.52 -14.13 5.64
N GLU A 363 12.97 -12.89 5.89
CA GLU A 363 12.88 -12.25 7.20
C GLU A 363 11.41 -12.04 7.58
N TYR A 364 10.60 -11.52 6.65
CA TYR A 364 9.17 -11.35 6.87
C TYR A 364 8.48 -12.68 7.21
N LYS A 365 8.77 -13.77 6.49
CA LYS A 365 8.22 -15.09 6.77
C LYS A 365 8.52 -15.54 8.20
N THR A 366 9.74 -15.31 8.67
CA THR A 366 10.14 -15.63 10.04
C THR A 366 9.37 -14.82 11.07
N LEU A 367 9.24 -13.52 10.82
CA LEU A 367 8.60 -12.57 11.73
C LEU A 367 7.09 -12.72 11.80
N ILE A 368 6.43 -12.98 10.66
CA ILE A 368 4.98 -13.22 10.64
C ILE A 368 4.63 -14.53 11.33
N HIS A 369 5.50 -15.55 11.22
CA HIS A 369 5.36 -16.79 11.98
C HIS A 369 5.57 -16.55 13.48
N LEU A 370 6.53 -15.71 13.86
CA LEU A 370 6.74 -15.30 15.26
C LEU A 370 5.50 -14.58 15.81
N LEU A 371 4.89 -13.67 15.04
CA LEU A 371 3.61 -13.05 15.39
C LEU A 371 2.52 -14.11 15.63
N LYS A 372 2.41 -15.08 14.72
CA LYS A 372 1.44 -16.18 14.82
C LYS A 372 1.58 -16.98 16.11
N ILE A 373 2.81 -17.31 16.50
CA ILE A 373 3.11 -18.13 17.70
C ILE A 373 2.92 -17.31 18.98
N GLN A 374 3.44 -16.08 19.01
CA GLN A 374 3.47 -15.26 20.23
C GLN A 374 2.16 -14.50 20.46
N GLY A 375 1.40 -14.24 19.41
CA GLY A 375 0.29 -13.30 19.42
C GLY A 375 0.76 -11.84 19.34
N PRO A 376 -0.17 -10.92 19.04
CA PRO A 376 0.17 -9.54 18.67
C PRO A 376 0.83 -8.73 19.79
N ASP A 377 0.37 -8.89 21.04
CA ASP A 377 0.87 -8.08 22.16
C ASP A 377 2.29 -8.50 22.59
N ARG A 378 2.57 -9.82 22.58
CA ARG A 378 3.93 -10.32 22.87
C ARG A 378 4.88 -9.99 21.75
N TYR A 379 4.45 -10.09 20.49
CA TYR A 379 5.25 -9.69 19.35
C TYR A 379 5.65 -8.22 19.43
N LEU A 380 4.69 -7.32 19.70
CA LEU A 380 4.96 -5.91 19.90
C LEU A 380 5.95 -5.67 21.06
N GLY A 381 5.76 -6.35 22.20
CA GLY A 381 6.69 -6.27 23.33
C GLY A 381 8.11 -6.74 23.01
N LEU A 382 8.25 -7.74 22.13
CA LEU A 382 9.56 -8.22 21.66
C LEU A 382 10.27 -7.15 20.82
N ILE A 383 9.61 -6.60 19.79
CA ILE A 383 10.23 -5.62 18.89
C ILE A 383 10.46 -4.24 19.55
N GLN A 384 9.81 -3.97 20.69
CA GLN A 384 10.05 -2.78 21.53
C GLN A 384 11.15 -3.01 22.57
N SER A 385 11.60 -4.23 22.77
CA SER A 385 12.63 -4.54 23.76
C SER A 385 13.97 -3.90 23.40
N PRO A 386 14.71 -3.32 24.35
CA PRO A 386 16.04 -2.77 24.09
C PRO A 386 17.08 -3.84 23.71
N HIS A 387 16.75 -5.12 23.93
CA HIS A 387 17.59 -6.27 23.53
C HIS A 387 17.23 -6.82 22.15
N TRP A 388 16.17 -6.31 21.52
CA TRP A 388 15.79 -6.72 20.17
C TRP A 388 16.72 -6.09 19.15
N GLN A 389 17.25 -6.89 18.26
CA GLN A 389 17.90 -6.38 17.06
C GLN A 389 16.85 -6.20 15.98
N PHE A 390 16.82 -5.00 15.41
CA PHE A 390 15.93 -4.72 14.29
C PHE A 390 16.13 -5.77 13.19
N THR A 391 15.03 -6.36 12.77
CA THR A 391 15.01 -7.32 11.68
C THR A 391 14.20 -6.72 10.52
N LYS A 392 14.72 -6.84 9.31
CA LYS A 392 14.07 -6.36 8.09
C LYS A 392 12.61 -6.79 8.07
N ASP A 393 11.73 -5.90 7.64
CA ASP A 393 10.28 -6.11 7.49
C ASP A 393 9.50 -6.38 8.80
N GLN A 394 10.11 -6.19 9.99
CA GLN A 394 9.44 -6.43 11.28
C GLN A 394 8.18 -5.61 11.53
N TRP A 395 8.04 -4.48 10.85
CA TRP A 395 6.87 -3.59 11.00
C TRP A 395 5.59 -4.15 10.38
N GLU A 396 5.69 -4.95 9.32
CA GLU A 396 4.48 -5.45 8.67
C GLU A 396 3.76 -6.53 9.49
N PRO A 397 4.46 -7.45 10.21
CA PRO A 397 3.82 -8.27 11.23
C PRO A 397 3.20 -7.46 12.37
N GLU A 398 3.80 -6.32 12.78
CA GLU A 398 3.18 -5.40 13.74
C GLU A 398 1.85 -4.85 13.20
N VAL A 399 1.80 -4.49 11.91
CA VAL A 399 0.57 -4.05 11.23
C VAL A 399 -0.47 -5.17 11.20
N TRP A 400 -0.11 -6.40 10.87
CA TRP A 400 -1.00 -7.57 11.01
C TRP A 400 -1.43 -7.79 12.46
N GLY A 401 -0.55 -7.50 13.41
CA GLY A 401 -0.85 -7.54 14.83
C GLY A 401 -2.03 -6.65 15.22
N LYS A 402 -2.14 -5.46 14.62
CA LYS A 402 -3.31 -4.58 14.79
C LYS A 402 -4.61 -5.24 14.32
N VAL A 403 -4.56 -5.94 13.19
CA VAL A 403 -5.72 -6.68 12.66
C VAL A 403 -6.11 -7.81 13.62
N VAL A 404 -5.14 -8.61 14.05
CA VAL A 404 -5.38 -9.74 14.96
C VAL A 404 -5.86 -9.26 16.34
N ARG A 405 -5.35 -8.15 16.86
CA ARG A 405 -5.87 -7.53 18.10
C ARG A 405 -7.35 -7.13 18.00
N LYS A 406 -7.78 -6.64 16.83
CA LYS A 406 -9.16 -6.21 16.61
C LYS A 406 -10.12 -7.40 16.48
N VAL A 407 -9.79 -8.40 15.66
CA VAL A 407 -10.75 -9.46 15.31
C VAL A 407 -10.38 -10.85 15.86
N GLY A 408 -9.17 -11.04 16.36
CA GLY A 408 -8.63 -12.32 16.77
C GLY A 408 -8.22 -13.20 15.60
N GLU A 409 -7.45 -14.26 15.87
CA GLU A 409 -7.00 -15.25 14.87
C GLU A 409 -8.17 -15.86 14.08
N GLN A 410 -9.27 -16.14 14.75
CA GLN A 410 -10.44 -16.78 14.14
C GLN A 410 -11.33 -15.77 13.40
N GLY A 411 -11.19 -14.50 13.68
CA GLY A 411 -11.92 -13.42 13.01
C GLY A 411 -11.27 -12.94 11.72
N LEU A 412 -10.03 -13.36 11.42
CA LEU A 412 -9.37 -13.06 10.15
C LEU A 412 -9.45 -14.27 9.23
N ILE A 413 -10.14 -14.17 8.08
CA ILE A 413 -10.20 -15.21 7.04
C ILE A 413 -9.41 -14.73 5.84
N TYR A 414 -8.30 -15.41 5.52
CA TYR A 414 -7.42 -15.03 4.43
C TYR A 414 -7.57 -15.94 3.22
N CYS A 415 -8.00 -15.39 2.10
CA CYS A 415 -8.33 -16.09 0.87
C CYS A 415 -7.29 -15.81 -0.20
N THR A 416 -6.39 -16.78 -0.42
CA THR A 416 -5.40 -16.74 -1.52
C THR A 416 -5.25 -18.10 -2.16
N ILE A 417 -4.80 -18.15 -3.42
CA ILE A 417 -4.57 -19.39 -4.17
C ILE A 417 -3.09 -19.65 -4.46
N GLU A 418 -2.23 -18.66 -4.30
CA GLU A 418 -0.80 -18.78 -4.62
C GLU A 418 0.06 -19.20 -3.42
N ILE A 419 -0.45 -19.04 -2.20
CA ILE A 419 0.23 -19.48 -0.99
C ILE A 419 -0.20 -20.89 -0.65
N SER A 420 0.76 -21.79 -0.45
CA SER A 420 0.48 -23.18 -0.09
C SER A 420 -0.25 -23.28 1.25
N ARG A 421 -0.95 -24.40 1.48
CA ARG A 421 -1.61 -24.64 2.77
C ARG A 421 -0.58 -24.78 3.91
N GLU A 422 0.57 -25.34 3.62
CA GLU A 422 1.68 -25.51 4.54
C GLU A 422 2.20 -24.14 5.00
N ASP A 423 2.42 -23.25 4.05
CA ASP A 423 2.84 -21.85 4.32
C ASP A 423 1.75 -21.06 5.05
N HIS A 424 0.48 -21.30 4.69
CA HIS A 424 -0.65 -20.67 5.38
C HIS A 424 -0.71 -20.98 6.87
N CYS A 425 -0.23 -22.14 7.31
CA CYS A 425 -0.14 -22.48 8.73
C CYS A 425 0.78 -21.52 9.51
N LEU A 426 1.68 -20.84 8.82
CA LEU A 426 2.62 -19.87 9.38
C LEU A 426 2.06 -18.45 9.46
N LEU A 427 0.93 -18.19 8.76
CA LEU A 427 0.32 -16.87 8.68
C LEU A 427 -0.80 -16.70 9.73
N PRO A 428 -1.06 -15.47 10.20
CA PRO A 428 -2.19 -15.23 11.10
C PRO A 428 -3.54 -15.44 10.36
N GLY A 429 -4.54 -15.85 11.11
CA GLY A 429 -5.90 -16.05 10.62
C GLY A 429 -6.21 -17.48 10.14
N VAL A 430 -7.40 -17.61 9.57
CA VAL A 430 -7.98 -18.84 9.04
C VAL A 430 -7.62 -18.97 7.56
N CYS A 431 -7.10 -20.13 7.17
CA CYS A 431 -6.76 -20.44 5.79
C CYS A 431 -8.01 -20.62 4.93
N GLY A 432 -8.21 -19.76 3.94
CA GLY A 432 -9.35 -19.86 3.02
C GLY A 432 -9.35 -21.17 2.20
N LEU A 433 -8.18 -21.76 1.91
CA LEU A 433 -8.09 -23.04 1.20
C LEU A 433 -8.75 -24.20 1.97
N ASP A 434 -8.89 -24.09 3.29
CA ASP A 434 -9.56 -25.08 4.12
C ASP A 434 -11.07 -25.12 3.88
N LEU A 435 -11.61 -24.08 3.29
CA LEU A 435 -13.02 -23.95 2.94
C LEU A 435 -13.38 -24.56 1.58
N LEU A 436 -12.39 -25.01 0.80
CA LEU A 436 -12.60 -25.65 -0.49
C LEU A 436 -12.95 -27.15 -0.35
N LYS A 437 -13.74 -27.65 -1.29
CA LYS A 437 -14.04 -29.08 -1.42
C LYS A 437 -12.95 -29.81 -2.20
N GLY A 438 -12.57 -31.01 -1.74
CA GLY A 438 -11.72 -31.95 -2.50
C GLY A 438 -10.25 -31.96 -2.08
N LYS A 439 -9.57 -33.04 -2.44
CA LYS A 439 -8.12 -33.19 -2.25
C LYS A 439 -7.39 -32.37 -3.32
N ARG A 440 -6.39 -31.64 -2.89
CA ARG A 440 -5.33 -30.87 -3.58
C ARG A 440 -5.36 -30.97 -5.12
N LYS A 441 -5.76 -29.89 -5.79
CA LYS A 441 -5.25 -29.49 -7.11
C LYS A 441 -4.89 -28.01 -7.01
N THR A 442 -3.93 -27.57 -7.79
CA THR A 442 -3.56 -26.17 -7.91
C THR A 442 -4.81 -25.30 -7.99
N PRO A 443 -5.01 -24.34 -7.11
CA PRO A 443 -6.22 -23.54 -7.10
C PRO A 443 -6.34 -22.75 -8.40
N THR A 444 -7.54 -22.74 -8.97
CA THR A 444 -7.87 -21.93 -10.17
C THR A 444 -8.66 -20.70 -9.76
N PRO A 445 -8.83 -19.69 -10.63
CA PRO A 445 -9.70 -18.54 -10.35
C PRO A 445 -11.11 -18.91 -9.89
N GLU A 446 -11.71 -19.99 -10.46
CA GLU A 446 -13.02 -20.51 -10.03
C GLU A 446 -12.98 -21.05 -8.61
N LYS A 447 -11.84 -21.63 -8.21
CA LYS A 447 -11.61 -22.05 -6.82
C LYS A 447 -11.42 -20.87 -5.88
N ALA A 448 -10.82 -19.78 -6.34
CA ALA A 448 -10.76 -18.55 -5.57
C ALA A 448 -12.17 -18.01 -5.27
N GLN A 449 -13.05 -17.99 -6.27
CA GLN A 449 -14.44 -17.58 -6.09
C GLN A 449 -15.18 -18.49 -5.09
N GLU A 450 -15.05 -19.81 -5.22
CA GLU A 450 -15.64 -20.79 -4.28
C GLU A 450 -15.12 -20.54 -2.85
N MET A 451 -13.83 -20.27 -2.70
CA MET A 451 -13.18 -20.01 -1.41
C MET A 451 -13.75 -18.75 -0.74
N VAL A 452 -13.80 -17.62 -1.45
CA VAL A 452 -14.33 -16.36 -0.91
C VAL A 452 -15.84 -16.51 -0.60
N GLN A 453 -16.60 -17.18 -1.47
CA GLN A 453 -18.02 -17.45 -1.22
C GLN A 453 -18.23 -18.29 0.05
N ASN A 454 -17.44 -19.33 0.23
CA ASN A 454 -17.53 -20.18 1.43
C ASN A 454 -17.09 -19.43 2.70
N SER A 455 -16.16 -18.47 2.59
CA SER A 455 -15.76 -17.60 3.70
C SER A 455 -16.91 -16.71 4.16
N VAL A 456 -17.63 -16.11 3.21
CA VAL A 456 -18.84 -15.32 3.51
C VAL A 456 -19.90 -16.18 4.19
N LEU A 457 -20.18 -17.37 3.65
CA LEU A 457 -21.15 -18.29 4.24
C LEU A 457 -20.75 -18.73 5.66
N LEU A 458 -19.46 -19.02 5.88
CA LEU A 458 -18.93 -19.36 7.21
C LEU A 458 -19.12 -18.21 8.20
N ALA A 459 -18.72 -17.01 7.81
CA ALA A 459 -18.82 -15.83 8.66
C ALA A 459 -20.27 -15.57 9.10
N ILE A 460 -21.22 -15.59 8.19
CA ILE A 460 -22.64 -15.42 8.48
C ILE A 460 -23.16 -16.52 9.41
N ARG A 461 -22.77 -17.76 9.14
CA ARG A 461 -23.14 -18.88 9.98
C ARG A 461 -22.66 -18.75 11.41
N CYS A 462 -21.41 -18.31 11.62
CA CYS A 462 -20.84 -18.12 12.96
C CYS A 462 -21.68 -17.16 13.84
N TYR A 463 -22.33 -16.18 13.24
CA TYR A 463 -23.23 -15.27 13.92
C TYR A 463 -24.63 -15.87 14.10
N ARG A 464 -25.20 -16.50 13.08
CA ARG A 464 -26.54 -17.11 13.14
C ARG A 464 -26.61 -18.25 14.15
N GLU A 465 -25.55 -19.01 14.35
CA GLU A 465 -25.47 -20.04 15.40
C GLU A 465 -25.51 -19.44 16.81
N LYS A 466 -25.22 -18.15 16.97
CA LYS A 466 -25.37 -17.38 18.21
C LYS A 466 -26.72 -16.66 18.29
N GLY A 467 -27.62 -16.89 17.32
CA GLY A 467 -28.91 -16.19 17.24
C GLY A 467 -28.79 -14.73 16.75
N ILE A 468 -27.69 -14.36 16.13
CA ILE A 468 -27.41 -12.99 15.66
C ILE A 468 -27.50 -12.98 14.12
N GLU A 469 -28.32 -12.10 13.55
CA GLU A 469 -28.25 -11.78 12.13
C GLU A 469 -27.16 -10.71 11.94
N PRO A 470 -26.01 -11.04 11.27
CA PRO A 470 -24.88 -10.14 11.24
C PRO A 470 -25.07 -8.99 10.25
N SER A 471 -24.58 -7.81 10.64
CA SER A 471 -24.35 -6.72 9.70
C SER A 471 -23.09 -6.96 8.87
N MET A 472 -23.13 -6.67 7.57
CA MET A 472 -22.01 -6.89 6.67
C MET A 472 -21.71 -5.66 5.83
N ALA A 473 -20.41 -5.38 5.64
CA ALA A 473 -19.93 -4.41 4.67
C ALA A 473 -18.94 -5.05 3.67
N PHE A 474 -18.88 -4.48 2.49
CA PHE A 474 -17.89 -4.76 1.47
C PHE A 474 -17.13 -3.48 1.13
N ILE A 475 -15.81 -3.48 1.29
CA ILE A 475 -14.93 -2.38 0.88
C ILE A 475 -14.53 -2.61 -0.56
N ARG A 476 -15.13 -1.83 -1.47
CA ARG A 476 -15.09 -2.08 -2.91
C ARG A 476 -13.73 -1.80 -3.56
N GLU A 477 -13.01 -0.81 -3.07
CA GLU A 477 -11.67 -0.45 -3.56
C GLU A 477 -10.54 -0.97 -2.65
N GLY A 478 -10.86 -1.96 -1.79
CA GLY A 478 -9.87 -2.66 -0.95
C GLY A 478 -8.95 -1.71 -0.18
N PRO A 479 -7.64 -1.70 -0.47
CA PRO A 479 -6.66 -0.96 0.35
C PRO A 479 -6.65 0.56 0.12
N TYR A 480 -7.43 1.06 -0.86
CA TYR A 480 -7.44 2.49 -1.23
C TYR A 480 -8.58 3.26 -0.59
N ALA A 481 -9.70 2.60 -0.37
CA ALA A 481 -10.87 3.18 0.29
C ALA A 481 -10.61 3.34 1.78
N VAL A 482 -11.05 4.46 2.34
CA VAL A 482 -10.84 4.81 3.76
C VAL A 482 -12.19 5.03 4.45
N PRO A 483 -12.84 3.97 4.92
CA PRO A 483 -14.04 4.11 5.73
C PRO A 483 -13.70 4.77 7.06
N ILE A 484 -14.48 5.77 7.46
CA ILE A 484 -14.31 6.51 8.72
C ILE A 484 -15.63 6.56 9.46
N LEU A 485 -15.64 6.15 10.74
CA LEU A 485 -16.79 6.33 11.60
C LEU A 485 -17.08 7.81 11.80
N LYS A 486 -18.29 8.24 11.47
CA LYS A 486 -18.77 9.57 11.84
C LYS A 486 -18.74 9.70 13.36
N LYS A 487 -17.99 10.67 13.88
CA LYS A 487 -18.22 11.13 15.24
C LYS A 487 -19.58 11.81 15.23
N PHE A 488 -20.60 11.18 15.83
CA PHE A 488 -21.82 11.91 16.14
C PHE A 488 -21.40 13.02 17.10
N GLY A 489 -21.50 14.27 16.64
CA GLY A 489 -21.23 15.41 17.49
C GLY A 489 -22.14 15.35 18.71
N ASN A 490 -21.53 15.55 19.89
CA ASN A 490 -22.28 15.85 21.12
C ASN A 490 -22.99 17.20 20.97
#